data_fed7bfaf804339feaa8713cff95224ec
#
_entry.id   fed7bfaf804339feaa8713cff95224ec
#
_cell.length_a   1.000
_cell.length_b   1.000
_cell.length_c   1.000
_cell.angle_alpha   90.00
_cell.angle_beta   90.00
_cell.angle_gamma   90.00
#
_symmetry.space_group_name_H-M   'P 1'
#
loop_
_entity.id
_entity.type
_entity.pdbx_description
1 polymer ?
#
loop_
_entity_poly.entity_id
_entity_poly.type
_entity_poly.pdbx_seq_one_letter_code
_entity_poly.pdbx_strand_id
1 'polypeptide(L)'
;MTDMKTDELILQFFKEDIGGILITGENGEILYEDEKTTFIRTEKTNWEGACPAPRDEQKGERWDLVRSENGKTYMVTTSTFTDGDGLKQIHHLADTSEYTELYRNMSDYSRMLRNEKEYDGLTRLYNRGKFMEMKRTLFRNQDAIAIFNMDVNDLKQVNDTLGHEAGDRLIRKAAESLKRIEARNVIPFRTGGDEFVLAAIHVDKAGAEKIRHDWEKALAELNEAEDGLPCTVACGFAFGEKGYDLEEILARADQAMYEDKKKKKGIN
;
A
#
# COMPACT_ATOMS: atom_id res chain seq x y z
N MET A 1 30.38 -47.07 -25.23
CA MET A 1 29.59 -46.03 -24.56
C MET A 1 29.07 -45.18 -25.69
N THR A 2 27.78 -45.31 -25.99
CA THR A 2 27.10 -44.61 -27.07
C THR A 2 27.06 -43.13 -26.69
N ASP A 3 27.60 -42.28 -27.57
CA ASP A 3 27.45 -40.85 -27.46
C ASP A 3 25.94 -40.51 -27.51
N MET A 4 25.31 -40.40 -26.36
CA MET A 4 24.00 -39.80 -26.29
C MET A 4 24.16 -38.34 -26.71
N LYS A 5 23.41 -37.92 -27.74
CA LYS A 5 23.40 -36.54 -28.15
C LYS A 5 23.03 -35.67 -26.93
N THR A 6 23.66 -34.53 -26.81
CA THR A 6 23.45 -33.58 -25.70
C THR A 6 21.94 -33.32 -25.46
N ASP A 7 21.15 -33.31 -26.53
CA ASP A 7 19.71 -33.14 -26.52
C ASP A 7 18.97 -34.26 -25.77
N GLU A 8 19.40 -35.54 -25.93
CA GLU A 8 18.80 -36.69 -25.23
C GLU A 8 19.10 -36.66 -23.72
N LEU A 9 20.29 -36.21 -23.36
CA LEU A 9 20.71 -36.06 -21.96
C LEU A 9 19.91 -34.96 -21.25
N ILE A 10 19.72 -33.82 -21.91
CA ILE A 10 18.93 -32.68 -21.43
C ILE A 10 17.46 -33.11 -21.25
N LEU A 11 16.87 -33.74 -22.26
CA LEU A 11 15.48 -34.21 -22.19
C LEU A 11 15.30 -35.30 -21.12
N GLN A 12 16.28 -36.17 -20.88
CA GLN A 12 16.20 -37.18 -19.82
C GLN A 12 16.26 -36.54 -18.43
N PHE A 13 17.07 -35.50 -18.24
CA PHE A 13 17.17 -34.76 -16.97
C PHE A 13 15.88 -34.07 -16.60
N PHE A 14 15.15 -33.48 -17.58
CA PHE A 14 13.93 -32.77 -17.37
C PHE A 14 12.64 -33.62 -17.41
N LYS A 15 12.69 -34.88 -17.86
CA LYS A 15 11.51 -35.77 -17.90
C LYS A 15 10.91 -36.10 -16.54
N GLU A 16 11.66 -35.93 -15.46
CA GLU A 16 11.21 -36.18 -14.09
C GLU A 16 10.58 -34.93 -13.45
N ASP A 17 10.68 -33.78 -14.08
CA ASP A 17 10.12 -32.54 -13.55
C ASP A 17 8.64 -32.34 -13.93
N ILE A 18 7.88 -31.66 -13.08
CA ILE A 18 6.42 -31.49 -13.18
C ILE A 18 6.04 -30.53 -14.33
N GLY A 19 7.00 -29.87 -14.96
CA GLY A 19 6.82 -28.85 -15.99
C GLY A 19 6.79 -29.36 -17.43
N GLY A 20 6.51 -28.47 -18.36
CA GLY A 20 6.62 -28.68 -19.81
C GLY A 20 7.95 -28.15 -20.36
N ILE A 21 8.41 -28.70 -21.50
CA ILE A 21 9.64 -28.30 -22.16
C ILE A 21 9.35 -27.88 -23.59
N LEU A 22 9.92 -26.74 -24.00
CA LEU A 22 9.94 -26.22 -25.36
C LEU A 22 11.39 -25.91 -25.73
N ILE A 23 11.84 -26.33 -26.90
CA ILE A 23 13.13 -25.93 -27.47
C ILE A 23 12.86 -25.17 -28.77
N THR A 24 13.46 -23.99 -28.87
CA THR A 24 13.36 -23.16 -30.08
C THR A 24 14.73 -22.90 -30.68
N GLY A 25 14.78 -22.72 -31.99
CA GLY A 25 15.97 -22.31 -32.72
C GLY A 25 16.17 -20.80 -32.73
N GLU A 26 17.18 -20.33 -33.48
CA GLU A 26 17.61 -18.92 -33.53
C GLU A 26 16.54 -17.97 -34.03
N ASN A 27 15.66 -18.43 -34.91
CA ASN A 27 14.56 -17.63 -35.44
C ASN A 27 13.21 -17.86 -34.72
N GLY A 28 13.22 -18.54 -33.55
CA GLY A 28 12.02 -18.86 -32.77
C GLY A 28 11.24 -20.06 -33.29
N GLU A 29 11.76 -20.81 -34.30
CA GLU A 29 11.14 -22.06 -34.78
C GLU A 29 11.17 -23.13 -33.68
N ILE A 30 10.10 -23.91 -33.57
CA ILE A 30 9.99 -24.98 -32.58
C ILE A 30 10.77 -26.18 -33.05
N LEU A 31 11.81 -26.54 -32.31
CA LEU A 31 12.62 -27.73 -32.56
C LEU A 31 12.13 -28.95 -31.78
N TYR A 32 11.59 -28.72 -30.59
CA TYR A 32 10.98 -29.72 -29.73
C TYR A 32 9.92 -29.14 -28.85
N GLU A 33 8.86 -29.89 -28.62
CA GLU A 33 7.80 -29.56 -27.68
C GLU A 33 7.22 -30.86 -27.09
N ASP A 34 7.07 -30.90 -25.75
CA ASP A 34 6.38 -32.01 -25.10
C ASP A 34 4.85 -31.79 -25.04
N GLU A 35 4.09 -32.86 -24.71
CA GLU A 35 2.62 -32.82 -24.64
C GLU A 35 2.10 -31.78 -23.62
N LYS A 36 2.83 -31.60 -22.51
CA LYS A 36 2.43 -30.62 -21.48
C LYS A 36 2.57 -29.18 -21.99
N THR A 37 3.66 -28.91 -22.70
CA THR A 37 3.88 -27.58 -23.29
C THR A 37 2.88 -27.29 -24.39
N THR A 38 2.60 -28.27 -25.26
CA THR A 38 1.56 -28.16 -26.29
C THR A 38 0.21 -27.83 -25.66
N PHE A 39 -0.15 -28.52 -24.55
CA PHE A 39 -1.39 -28.24 -23.82
C PHE A 39 -1.40 -26.81 -23.26
N ILE A 40 -0.34 -26.35 -22.61
CA ILE A 40 -0.22 -25.00 -22.05
C ILE A 40 -0.35 -23.93 -23.14
N ARG A 41 0.30 -24.10 -24.28
CA ARG A 41 0.24 -23.17 -25.40
C ARG A 41 -1.15 -23.09 -26.04
N THR A 42 -1.88 -24.18 -26.08
CA THR A 42 -3.24 -24.23 -26.63
C THR A 42 -4.32 -23.66 -25.71
N GLU A 43 -4.03 -23.50 -24.41
CA GLU A 43 -4.93 -22.88 -23.43
C GLU A 43 -5.07 -21.35 -23.60
N LYS A 44 -4.73 -20.77 -24.74
CA LYS A 44 -4.77 -19.33 -24.99
C LYS A 44 -4.10 -18.55 -23.85
N THR A 45 -2.84 -18.78 -23.68
CA THR A 45 -2.02 -17.99 -22.77
C THR A 45 -1.70 -16.65 -23.41
N ASN A 46 -1.51 -15.59 -22.60
CA ASN A 46 -0.95 -14.33 -23.10
C ASN A 46 0.53 -14.44 -23.48
N TRP A 47 1.06 -15.66 -23.46
CA TRP A 47 2.32 -16.02 -24.07
C TRP A 47 2.09 -16.10 -25.58
N GLU A 48 2.13 -14.95 -26.22
CA GLU A 48 2.13 -14.87 -27.66
C GLU A 48 3.40 -15.54 -28.17
N GLY A 49 3.36 -16.82 -28.47
CA GLY A 49 4.25 -17.70 -29.19
C GLY A 49 5.57 -17.23 -29.77
N ALA A 50 5.91 -16.03 -29.59
CA ALA A 50 7.15 -15.38 -29.86
C ALA A 50 8.00 -15.45 -28.59
N CYS A 51 8.68 -16.56 -28.36
CA CYS A 51 9.96 -16.39 -27.70
C CYS A 51 10.68 -15.25 -28.42
N PRO A 52 10.99 -14.15 -27.74
CA PRO A 52 11.76 -13.10 -28.39
C PRO A 52 13.03 -13.75 -28.93
N ALA A 53 13.32 -13.55 -30.21
CA ALA A 53 14.54 -14.01 -30.83
C ALA A 53 15.72 -13.73 -29.88
N PRO A 54 16.67 -14.65 -29.70
CA PRO A 54 17.76 -14.47 -28.77
C PRO A 54 18.44 -13.14 -29.03
N ARG A 55 18.34 -12.21 -28.09
CA ARG A 55 19.11 -10.97 -28.15
C ARG A 55 20.54 -11.34 -27.79
N ASP A 56 21.47 -11.02 -28.70
CA ASP A 56 22.90 -11.21 -28.51
C ASP A 56 23.35 -10.94 -27.06
N GLU A 57 24.22 -11.86 -26.56
CA GLU A 57 25.16 -11.65 -25.46
C GLU A 57 24.70 -11.73 -24.00
N GLN A 58 23.52 -12.17 -23.64
CA GLN A 58 23.26 -12.48 -22.23
C GLN A 58 23.17 -14.00 -22.00
N LYS A 59 24.31 -14.63 -21.70
CA LYS A 59 24.38 -15.92 -21.01
C LYS A 59 23.78 -15.74 -19.61
N GLY A 60 22.48 -15.96 -19.48
CA GLY A 60 21.77 -15.85 -18.20
C GLY A 60 20.42 -16.57 -18.30
N GLU A 61 19.98 -17.13 -17.18
CA GLU A 61 18.62 -17.62 -17.03
C GLU A 61 17.68 -16.41 -16.96
N ARG A 62 16.64 -16.43 -17.78
CA ARG A 62 15.54 -15.47 -17.73
C ARG A 62 14.29 -16.22 -17.29
N TRP A 63 13.45 -15.57 -16.50
CA TRP A 63 12.14 -16.09 -16.15
C TRP A 63 11.04 -15.06 -16.42
N ASP A 64 9.88 -15.56 -16.84
CA ASP A 64 8.68 -14.78 -17.09
C ASP A 64 7.47 -15.48 -16.45
N LEU A 65 6.46 -14.73 -16.05
CA LEU A 65 5.17 -15.28 -15.61
C LEU A 65 4.15 -15.11 -16.73
N VAL A 66 3.53 -16.22 -17.11
CA VAL A 66 2.53 -16.28 -18.17
C VAL A 66 1.20 -16.69 -17.55
N ARG A 67 0.13 -16.01 -17.90
CA ARG A 67 -1.23 -16.32 -17.41
C ARG A 67 -2.09 -16.81 -18.57
N SER A 68 -2.78 -17.94 -18.39
CA SER A 68 -3.76 -18.46 -19.34
C SER A 68 -5.14 -17.81 -19.14
N GLU A 69 -6.01 -17.88 -20.16
CA GLU A 69 -7.37 -17.36 -20.09
C GLU A 69 -8.23 -18.08 -19.02
N ASN A 70 -7.92 -19.34 -18.71
CA ASN A 70 -8.58 -20.09 -17.62
C ASN A 70 -8.09 -19.72 -16.22
N GLY A 71 -7.19 -18.72 -16.11
CA GLY A 71 -6.69 -18.18 -14.84
C GLY A 71 -5.48 -18.87 -14.25
N LYS A 72 -4.95 -19.94 -14.88
CA LYS A 72 -3.71 -20.57 -14.45
C LYS A 72 -2.50 -19.67 -14.67
N THR A 73 -1.48 -19.83 -13.85
CA THR A 73 -0.22 -19.08 -13.93
C THR A 73 0.93 -20.08 -14.11
N TYR A 74 1.75 -19.82 -15.12
CA TYR A 74 2.92 -20.63 -15.43
C TYR A 74 4.17 -19.76 -15.28
N MET A 75 5.21 -20.33 -14.67
CA MET A 75 6.55 -19.75 -14.70
C MET A 75 7.29 -20.36 -15.89
N VAL A 76 7.84 -19.52 -16.74
CA VAL A 76 8.65 -19.90 -17.89
C VAL A 76 10.09 -19.51 -17.62
N THR A 77 10.97 -20.50 -17.46
CA THR A 77 12.41 -20.26 -17.34
C THR A 77 13.05 -20.52 -18.70
N THR A 78 13.81 -19.56 -19.20
CA THR A 78 14.49 -19.65 -20.49
C THR A 78 15.99 -19.66 -20.30
N SER A 79 16.64 -20.67 -20.84
CA SER A 79 18.10 -20.79 -20.92
C SER A 79 18.56 -20.81 -22.38
N THR A 80 19.62 -20.08 -22.69
CA THR A 80 20.17 -19.98 -24.02
C THR A 80 21.49 -20.74 -24.09
N PHE A 81 21.65 -21.56 -25.13
CA PHE A 81 22.88 -22.32 -25.39
C PHE A 81 23.20 -22.36 -26.89
N THR A 82 24.44 -22.70 -27.24
CA THR A 82 24.90 -22.84 -28.61
C THR A 82 25.37 -24.28 -28.81
N ASP A 83 24.90 -24.93 -29.87
CA ASP A 83 25.42 -26.20 -30.32
C ASP A 83 26.03 -26.08 -31.75
N GLY A 84 26.38 -27.20 -32.37
CA GLY A 84 26.99 -27.22 -33.71
C GLY A 84 26.08 -26.65 -34.82
N ASP A 85 24.77 -26.53 -34.56
CA ASP A 85 23.75 -26.08 -35.51
C ASP A 85 23.28 -24.63 -35.24
N GLY A 86 23.86 -23.95 -34.24
CA GLY A 86 23.55 -22.54 -33.94
C GLY A 86 23.03 -22.26 -32.53
N LEU A 87 22.40 -21.09 -32.35
CA LEU A 87 21.87 -20.66 -31.07
C LEU A 87 20.48 -21.28 -30.83
N LYS A 88 20.30 -21.87 -29.65
CA LYS A 88 19.03 -22.47 -29.23
C LYS A 88 18.58 -21.98 -27.86
N GLN A 89 17.29 -22.04 -27.60
CA GLN A 89 16.71 -21.74 -26.30
C GLN A 89 15.91 -22.94 -25.78
N ILE A 90 16.08 -23.23 -24.50
CA ILE A 90 15.24 -24.17 -23.75
C ILE A 90 14.31 -23.34 -22.85
N HIS A 91 13.03 -23.61 -22.98
CA HIS A 91 12.01 -23.03 -22.12
C HIS A 91 11.45 -24.15 -21.26
N HIS A 92 11.54 -23.97 -19.94
CA HIS A 92 10.92 -24.84 -18.97
C HIS A 92 9.67 -24.15 -18.41
N LEU A 93 8.51 -24.78 -18.51
CA LEU A 93 7.22 -24.25 -18.09
C LEU A 93 6.74 -25.02 -16.86
N ALA A 94 6.58 -24.35 -15.74
CA ALA A 94 6.04 -24.92 -14.50
C ALA A 94 4.70 -24.28 -14.14
N ASP A 95 3.68 -25.10 -13.84
CA ASP A 95 2.41 -24.60 -13.28
C ASP A 95 2.67 -24.08 -11.85
N THR A 96 2.53 -22.79 -11.68
CA THR A 96 2.73 -22.10 -10.40
C THR A 96 1.42 -21.53 -9.84
N SER A 97 0.28 -22.00 -10.33
CA SER A 97 -1.04 -21.47 -9.98
C SER A 97 -1.29 -21.53 -8.47
N GLU A 98 -1.03 -22.66 -7.82
CA GLU A 98 -1.19 -22.84 -6.37
C GLU A 98 -0.28 -21.89 -5.56
N TYR A 99 0.99 -21.75 -5.95
CA TYR A 99 1.94 -20.85 -5.30
C TYR A 99 1.53 -19.38 -5.48
N THR A 100 1.07 -19.03 -6.68
CA THR A 100 0.64 -17.67 -6.99
C THR A 100 -0.62 -17.31 -6.20
N GLU A 101 -1.57 -18.22 -6.06
CA GLU A 101 -2.77 -18.04 -5.27
C GLU A 101 -2.44 -17.96 -3.77
N LEU A 102 -1.62 -18.86 -3.25
CA LEU A 102 -1.15 -18.85 -1.87
C LEU A 102 -0.43 -17.53 -1.54
N TYR A 103 0.48 -17.09 -2.40
CA TYR A 103 1.20 -15.83 -2.20
C TYR A 103 0.25 -14.63 -2.20
N ARG A 104 -0.74 -14.62 -3.09
CA ARG A 104 -1.78 -13.57 -3.14
C ARG A 104 -2.61 -13.56 -1.86
N ASN A 105 -3.07 -14.73 -1.41
CA ASN A 105 -3.82 -14.86 -0.17
C ASN A 105 -3.00 -14.40 1.04
N MET A 106 -1.73 -14.77 1.14
CA MET A 106 -0.81 -14.29 2.18
C MET A 106 -0.61 -12.78 2.14
N SER A 107 -0.45 -12.21 0.95
CA SER A 107 -0.31 -10.77 0.76
C SER A 107 -1.57 -10.02 1.18
N ASP A 108 -2.75 -10.51 0.78
CA ASP A 108 -4.03 -9.92 1.15
C ASP A 108 -4.28 -10.04 2.67
N TYR A 109 -3.98 -11.20 3.26
CA TYR A 109 -4.06 -11.38 4.71
C TYR A 109 -3.10 -10.45 5.48
N SER A 110 -1.86 -10.32 5.01
CA SER A 110 -0.88 -9.39 5.59
C SER A 110 -1.34 -7.93 5.49
N ARG A 111 -1.98 -7.56 4.36
CA ARG A 111 -2.57 -6.24 4.16
C ARG A 111 -3.76 -6.00 5.09
N MET A 112 -4.63 -6.99 5.26
CA MET A 112 -5.75 -6.92 6.22
C MET A 112 -5.26 -6.73 7.65
N LEU A 113 -4.29 -7.55 8.10
CA LEU A 113 -3.69 -7.42 9.43
C LEU A 113 -3.03 -6.06 9.65
N ARG A 114 -2.35 -5.52 8.64
CA ARG A 114 -1.75 -4.20 8.70
C ARG A 114 -2.82 -3.11 8.81
N ASN A 115 -3.90 -3.22 8.04
CA ASN A 115 -5.01 -2.28 8.08
C ASN A 115 -5.67 -2.27 9.47
N GLU A 116 -5.96 -3.43 10.07
CA GLU A 116 -6.52 -3.51 11.42
C GLU A 116 -5.56 -2.97 12.49
N LYS A 117 -4.27 -3.19 12.31
CA LYS A 117 -3.24 -2.73 13.26
C LYS A 117 -2.96 -1.23 13.18
N GLU A 118 -3.04 -0.63 12.00
CA GLU A 118 -2.58 0.75 11.76
C GLU A 118 -3.72 1.77 11.64
N TYR A 119 -4.92 1.35 11.24
CA TYR A 119 -6.03 2.26 10.95
C TYR A 119 -7.19 2.13 11.94
N ASP A 120 -7.90 3.24 12.13
CA ASP A 120 -9.16 3.28 12.88
C ASP A 120 -10.32 2.73 12.03
N GLY A 121 -11.11 1.83 12.60
CA GLY A 121 -12.18 1.13 11.89
C GLY A 121 -13.31 2.03 11.39
N LEU A 122 -13.62 3.12 12.13
CA LEU A 122 -14.72 4.04 11.81
C LEU A 122 -14.30 5.08 10.76
N THR A 123 -13.11 5.64 10.92
CA THR A 123 -12.64 6.81 10.16
C THR A 123 -11.66 6.46 9.05
N ARG A 124 -10.98 5.33 9.13
CA ARG A 124 -9.89 4.94 8.23
C ARG A 124 -8.67 5.88 8.26
N LEU A 125 -8.57 6.75 9.25
CA LEU A 125 -7.34 7.44 9.58
C LEU A 125 -6.38 6.49 10.32
N TYR A 126 -5.12 6.84 10.41
CA TYR A 126 -4.21 6.11 11.30
C TYR A 126 -4.73 6.13 12.74
N ASN A 127 -4.58 5.00 13.45
CA ASN A 127 -5.04 4.86 14.81
C ASN A 127 -3.98 5.32 15.83
N ARG A 128 -4.34 5.27 17.12
CA ARG A 128 -3.45 5.59 18.25
C ARG A 128 -2.17 4.75 18.25
N GLY A 129 -2.25 3.47 17.87
CA GLY A 129 -1.08 2.58 17.81
C GLY A 129 -0.04 3.09 16.82
N LYS A 130 -0.50 3.47 15.62
CA LYS A 130 0.35 4.05 14.57
C LYS A 130 0.91 5.41 14.96
N PHE A 131 0.12 6.25 15.61
CA PHE A 131 0.63 7.52 16.16
C PHE A 131 1.78 7.30 17.14
N MET A 132 1.61 6.36 18.10
CA MET A 132 2.65 6.04 19.09
C MET A 132 3.91 5.43 18.48
N GLU A 133 3.76 4.66 17.40
CA GLU A 133 4.89 4.14 16.61
C GLU A 133 5.65 5.31 15.95
N MET A 134 4.94 6.16 15.18
CA MET A 134 5.57 7.28 14.46
C MET A 134 6.14 8.34 15.41
N LYS A 135 5.51 8.56 16.57
CA LYS A 135 6.04 9.39 17.65
C LYS A 135 7.45 8.95 18.07
N ARG A 136 7.70 7.63 18.14
CA ARG A 136 9.00 7.07 18.56
C ARG A 136 10.02 7.04 17.41
N THR A 137 9.58 6.78 16.19
CA THR A 137 10.46 6.48 15.05
C THR A 137 10.67 7.66 14.11
N LEU A 138 9.61 8.44 13.82
CA LEU A 138 9.62 9.47 12.80
C LEU A 138 9.67 10.89 13.38
N PHE A 139 8.80 11.21 14.34
CA PHE A 139 8.56 12.61 14.74
C PHE A 139 9.65 13.23 15.62
N ARG A 140 10.57 12.45 16.16
CA ARG A 140 11.62 12.98 17.07
C ARG A 140 12.80 13.65 16.37
N ASN A 141 13.02 13.33 15.09
CA ASN A 141 14.24 13.72 14.38
C ASN A 141 13.93 14.47 13.07
N GLN A 142 12.90 15.32 13.05
CA GLN A 142 12.58 16.14 11.91
C GLN A 142 13.27 17.52 12.02
N ASP A 143 13.51 18.17 10.89
CA ASP A 143 14.04 19.55 10.90
C ASP A 143 12.98 20.54 11.41
N ALA A 144 11.72 20.23 11.16
CA ALA A 144 10.58 20.98 11.69
C ALA A 144 9.34 20.10 11.77
N ILE A 145 8.51 20.35 12.78
CA ILE A 145 7.25 19.64 12.99
C ILE A 145 6.17 20.61 13.50
N ALA A 146 4.94 20.43 13.06
CA ALA A 146 3.76 20.99 13.67
C ALA A 146 2.85 19.85 14.13
N ILE A 147 2.37 19.94 15.36
CA ILE A 147 1.38 19.02 15.93
C ILE A 147 0.10 19.81 16.20
N PHE A 148 -1.02 19.28 15.70
CA PHE A 148 -2.36 19.78 15.95
C PHE A 148 -3.10 18.76 16.79
N ASN A 149 -3.54 19.14 17.99
CA ASN A 149 -4.47 18.36 18.79
C ASN A 149 -5.87 18.85 18.53
N MET A 150 -6.81 17.95 18.34
CA MET A 150 -8.17 18.23 17.95
C MET A 150 -9.17 17.37 18.71
N ASP A 151 -10.31 17.93 19.07
CA ASP A 151 -11.36 17.28 19.84
C ASP A 151 -12.75 17.69 19.31
N VAL A 152 -13.57 16.68 18.99
CA VAL A 152 -14.94 16.92 18.49
C VAL A 152 -15.82 17.36 19.66
N ASN A 153 -16.34 18.58 19.58
CA ASN A 153 -17.16 19.16 20.64
C ASN A 153 -18.51 18.44 20.76
N ASP A 154 -18.98 18.35 21.99
CA ASP A 154 -20.32 17.90 22.36
C ASP A 154 -20.74 16.52 21.87
N LEU A 155 -19.76 15.66 21.49
CA LEU A 155 -20.01 14.30 21.01
C LEU A 155 -20.85 13.49 22.01
N LYS A 156 -20.55 13.59 23.31
CA LYS A 156 -21.33 12.89 24.35
C LYS A 156 -22.78 13.33 24.35
N GLN A 157 -23.06 14.66 24.29
CA GLN A 157 -24.41 15.18 24.26
C GLN A 157 -25.17 14.72 23.03
N VAL A 158 -24.51 14.67 21.86
CA VAL A 158 -25.10 14.17 20.61
C VAL A 158 -25.43 12.67 20.75
N ASN A 159 -24.53 11.88 21.28
CA ASN A 159 -24.78 10.46 21.54
C ASN A 159 -25.96 10.22 22.47
N ASP A 160 -26.01 10.98 23.58
CA ASP A 160 -27.06 10.84 24.61
C ASP A 160 -28.43 11.27 24.08
N THR A 161 -28.48 12.27 23.15
CA THR A 161 -29.73 12.86 22.66
C THR A 161 -30.22 12.22 21.34
N LEU A 162 -29.31 11.91 20.42
CA LEU A 162 -29.62 11.51 19.05
C LEU A 162 -29.09 10.09 18.70
N GLY A 163 -28.45 9.43 19.69
CA GLY A 163 -27.91 8.08 19.52
C GLY A 163 -26.51 8.04 18.90
N HIS A 164 -25.85 6.89 19.05
CA HIS A 164 -24.46 6.68 18.62
C HIS A 164 -24.23 6.87 17.12
N GLU A 165 -25.24 6.56 16.28
CA GLU A 165 -25.12 6.79 14.84
C GLU A 165 -24.94 8.27 14.47
N ALA A 166 -25.56 9.17 15.24
CA ALA A 166 -25.39 10.61 15.05
C ALA A 166 -23.98 11.06 15.44
N GLY A 167 -23.45 10.54 16.56
CA GLY A 167 -22.08 10.79 16.97
C GLY A 167 -21.06 10.23 15.98
N ASP A 168 -21.30 9.03 15.46
CA ASP A 168 -20.46 8.44 14.42
C ASP A 168 -20.41 9.28 13.14
N ARG A 169 -21.51 9.93 12.76
CA ARG A 169 -21.52 10.89 11.64
C ARG A 169 -20.63 12.09 11.91
N LEU A 170 -20.69 12.67 13.13
CA LEU A 170 -19.79 13.78 13.50
C LEU A 170 -18.31 13.35 13.41
N ILE A 171 -17.99 12.19 13.96
CA ILE A 171 -16.63 11.65 13.90
C ILE A 171 -16.16 11.43 12.45
N ARG A 172 -17.02 10.87 11.59
CA ARG A 172 -16.70 10.70 10.16
C ARG A 172 -16.52 12.04 9.44
N LYS A 173 -17.33 13.05 9.77
CA LYS A 173 -17.22 14.40 9.21
C LYS A 173 -15.90 15.07 9.62
N ALA A 174 -15.52 14.98 10.90
CA ALA A 174 -14.22 15.46 11.38
C ALA A 174 -13.06 14.75 10.67
N ALA A 175 -13.13 13.42 10.55
CA ALA A 175 -12.12 12.65 9.83
C ALA A 175 -12.01 13.02 8.35
N GLU A 176 -13.14 13.22 7.67
CA GLU A 176 -13.18 13.59 6.26
C GLU A 176 -12.55 14.98 6.02
N SER A 177 -12.77 15.95 6.93
CA SER A 177 -12.09 17.25 6.84
C SER A 177 -10.57 17.13 6.90
N LEU A 178 -10.06 16.19 7.70
CA LEU A 178 -8.63 15.92 7.81
C LEU A 178 -8.08 15.18 6.58
N LYS A 179 -8.83 14.26 5.98
CA LYS A 179 -8.44 13.57 4.75
C LYS A 179 -8.31 14.52 3.56
N ARG A 180 -9.14 15.55 3.48
CA ARG A 180 -9.07 16.54 2.39
C ARG A 180 -7.78 17.33 2.37
N ILE A 181 -7.10 17.44 3.52
CA ILE A 181 -5.81 18.12 3.64
C ILE A 181 -4.63 17.15 3.82
N GLU A 182 -4.89 15.83 3.81
CA GLU A 182 -3.85 14.80 3.92
C GLU A 182 -2.85 14.91 2.77
N ALA A 183 -1.57 14.84 3.09
CA ALA A 183 -0.48 14.85 2.13
C ALA A 183 0.66 13.97 2.64
N ARG A 184 1.69 13.74 1.83
CA ARG A 184 2.84 12.92 2.22
C ARG A 184 3.51 13.36 3.53
N ASN A 185 3.45 14.65 3.83
CA ASN A 185 4.04 15.27 5.02
C ASN A 185 2.99 15.80 6.02
N VAL A 186 1.69 15.54 5.78
CA VAL A 186 0.56 15.94 6.63
C VAL A 186 -0.24 14.69 6.94
N ILE A 187 -0.12 14.18 8.16
CA ILE A 187 -0.53 12.84 8.54
C ILE A 187 -1.58 12.91 9.64
N PRO A 188 -2.85 12.58 9.34
CA PRO A 188 -3.92 12.59 10.34
C PRO A 188 -4.04 11.26 11.08
N PHE A 189 -4.41 11.35 12.36
CA PHE A 189 -4.63 10.22 13.27
C PHE A 189 -5.91 10.40 14.05
N ARG A 190 -6.59 9.30 14.39
CA ARG A 190 -7.58 9.24 15.45
C ARG A 190 -6.98 8.55 16.67
N THR A 191 -6.82 9.29 17.76
CA THR A 191 -6.13 8.82 18.97
C THR A 191 -7.05 8.43 20.11
N GLY A 192 -8.32 8.86 20.03
CA GLY A 192 -9.34 8.57 21.03
C GLY A 192 -10.74 8.50 20.42
N GLY A 193 -11.78 8.53 21.25
CA GLY A 193 -13.17 8.54 20.81
C GLY A 193 -13.53 9.75 19.97
N ASP A 194 -13.23 10.93 20.49
CA ASP A 194 -13.44 12.26 19.92
C ASP A 194 -12.14 13.01 19.60
N GLU A 195 -11.00 12.37 19.89
CA GLU A 195 -9.66 12.95 19.78
C GLU A 195 -8.98 12.60 18.47
N PHE A 196 -8.43 13.63 17.83
CA PHE A 196 -7.63 13.51 16.62
C PHE A 196 -6.30 14.25 16.79
N VAL A 197 -5.29 13.76 16.10
CA VAL A 197 -3.99 14.43 16.00
C VAL A 197 -3.66 14.58 14.50
N LEU A 198 -3.16 15.73 14.11
CA LEU A 198 -2.55 15.93 12.81
C LEU A 198 -1.09 16.28 13.02
N ALA A 199 -0.19 15.52 12.42
CA ALA A 199 1.24 15.79 12.43
C ALA A 199 1.67 16.26 11.04
N ALA A 200 2.32 17.43 10.97
CA ALA A 200 2.91 17.95 9.75
C ALA A 200 4.43 18.04 9.92
N ILE A 201 5.19 17.35 9.07
CA ILE A 201 6.65 17.34 9.08
C ILE A 201 7.20 18.13 7.89
N HIS A 202 8.43 18.66 8.01
CA HIS A 202 9.06 19.49 6.99
C HIS A 202 8.22 20.72 6.59
N VAL A 203 7.60 21.36 7.55
CA VAL A 203 6.80 22.58 7.36
C VAL A 203 7.42 23.70 8.20
N ASP A 204 7.39 24.93 7.70
CA ASP A 204 7.64 26.10 8.50
C ASP A 204 6.39 26.57 9.26
N LYS A 205 6.53 27.58 10.09
CA LYS A 205 5.40 28.11 10.87
C LYS A 205 4.25 28.60 9.98
N ALA A 206 4.56 29.27 8.87
CA ALA A 206 3.55 29.76 7.93
C ALA A 206 2.83 28.61 7.24
N GLY A 207 3.54 27.55 6.88
CA GLY A 207 2.97 26.31 6.36
C GLY A 207 2.04 25.61 7.37
N ALA A 208 2.41 25.60 8.66
CA ALA A 208 1.54 25.09 9.72
C ALA A 208 0.26 25.91 9.88
N GLU A 209 0.35 27.23 9.85
CA GLU A 209 -0.82 28.12 9.89
C GLU A 209 -1.72 27.92 8.66
N LYS A 210 -1.12 27.73 7.47
CA LYS A 210 -1.86 27.41 6.25
C LYS A 210 -2.60 26.08 6.35
N ILE A 211 -1.95 25.03 6.86
CA ILE A 211 -2.58 23.72 7.07
C ILE A 211 -3.81 23.86 7.98
N ARG A 212 -3.69 24.62 9.07
CA ARG A 212 -4.82 24.90 9.96
C ARG A 212 -5.98 25.57 9.21
N HIS A 213 -5.68 26.62 8.45
CA HIS A 213 -6.68 27.35 7.68
C HIS A 213 -7.36 26.46 6.63
N ASP A 214 -6.59 25.68 5.89
CA ASP A 214 -7.10 24.77 4.87
C ASP A 214 -8.02 23.70 5.49
N TRP A 215 -7.67 23.19 6.68
CA TRP A 215 -8.51 22.27 7.43
C TRP A 215 -9.82 22.95 7.91
N GLU A 216 -9.75 24.14 8.51
CA GLU A 216 -10.93 24.90 8.96
C GLU A 216 -11.91 25.13 7.80
N LYS A 217 -11.38 25.47 6.63
CA LYS A 217 -12.14 25.63 5.38
C LYS A 217 -12.80 24.31 4.97
N ALA A 218 -12.05 23.20 4.95
CA ALA A 218 -12.57 21.88 4.58
C ALA A 218 -13.71 21.44 5.52
N LEU A 219 -13.60 21.72 6.83
CA LEU A 219 -14.64 21.40 7.80
C LEU A 219 -15.90 22.28 7.61
N ALA A 220 -15.71 23.56 7.31
CA ALA A 220 -16.82 24.48 7.02
C ALA A 220 -17.58 24.05 5.77
N GLU A 221 -16.88 23.73 4.67
CA GLU A 221 -17.49 23.21 3.43
C GLU A 221 -18.30 21.94 3.67
N LEU A 222 -17.79 21.02 4.51
CA LEU A 222 -18.53 19.80 4.87
C LEU A 222 -19.77 20.07 5.70
N ASN A 223 -19.74 21.10 6.56
CA ASN A 223 -20.90 21.51 7.34
C ASN A 223 -21.98 22.18 6.48
N GLU A 224 -21.59 22.86 5.40
CA GLU A 224 -22.51 23.50 4.45
C GLU A 224 -23.12 22.48 3.46
N ALA A 225 -22.34 21.48 3.04
CA ALA A 225 -22.75 20.53 2.01
C ALA A 225 -23.71 19.44 2.50
N GLU A 226 -23.74 19.17 3.80
CA GLU A 226 -24.56 18.12 4.40
C GLU A 226 -25.68 18.70 5.26
N ASP A 227 -26.92 18.41 4.89
CA ASP A 227 -28.06 18.63 5.79
C ASP A 227 -27.90 17.75 7.04
N GLY A 228 -27.65 18.35 8.18
CA GLY A 228 -27.46 17.60 9.42
C GLY A 228 -26.82 18.42 10.54
N LEU A 229 -26.32 17.71 11.55
CA LEU A 229 -25.65 18.34 12.68
C LEU A 229 -24.31 18.94 12.24
N PRO A 230 -24.08 20.25 12.55
CA PRO A 230 -22.77 20.83 12.30
C PRO A 230 -21.74 20.20 13.21
N CYS A 231 -20.62 19.76 12.60
CA CYS A 231 -19.47 19.27 13.33
C CYS A 231 -18.60 20.45 13.75
N THR A 232 -18.41 20.62 15.06
CA THR A 232 -17.49 21.61 15.62
C THR A 232 -16.34 20.88 16.30
N VAL A 233 -15.12 21.36 16.04
CA VAL A 233 -13.89 20.72 16.53
C VAL A 233 -13.03 21.78 17.21
N ALA A 234 -12.63 21.56 18.46
CA ALA A 234 -11.61 22.36 19.11
C ALA A 234 -10.24 21.98 18.54
N CYS A 235 -9.41 22.96 18.25
CA CYS A 235 -8.10 22.74 17.65
C CYS A 235 -7.04 23.63 18.29
N GLY A 236 -5.96 23.02 18.77
CA GLY A 236 -4.76 23.71 19.17
C GLY A 236 -3.56 23.15 18.43
N PHE A 237 -2.60 24.00 18.07
CA PHE A 237 -1.37 23.54 17.47
C PHE A 237 -0.12 24.15 18.09
N ALA A 238 0.98 23.41 18.00
CA ALA A 238 2.31 23.89 18.36
C ALA A 238 3.31 23.50 17.27
N PHE A 239 4.29 24.34 17.11
CA PHE A 239 5.34 24.22 16.10
C PHE A 239 6.70 24.14 16.79
N GLY A 240 7.61 23.31 16.24
CA GLY A 240 9.00 23.18 16.65
C GLY A 240 9.94 23.10 15.46
N GLU A 241 11.07 23.80 15.58
CA GLU A 241 12.18 23.75 14.64
C GLU A 241 13.23 22.74 15.13
N LYS A 242 14.23 22.47 14.33
CA LYS A 242 15.31 21.51 14.61
C LYS A 242 15.83 21.61 16.05
N GLY A 243 15.84 20.46 16.72
CA GLY A 243 16.23 20.37 18.13
C GLY A 243 15.08 20.56 19.12
N TYR A 244 13.83 20.57 18.64
CA TYR A 244 12.66 20.63 19.50
C TYR A 244 12.55 19.42 20.44
N ASP A 245 11.91 19.63 21.59
CA ASP A 245 11.41 18.53 22.42
C ASP A 245 9.98 18.20 21.97
N LEU A 246 9.79 16.99 21.44
CA LEU A 246 8.49 16.54 20.95
C LEU A 246 7.42 16.48 22.05
N GLU A 247 7.79 16.14 23.29
CA GLU A 247 6.86 16.08 24.41
C GLU A 247 6.37 17.50 24.78
N GLU A 248 7.27 18.48 24.73
CA GLU A 248 6.93 19.88 24.91
C GLU A 248 5.97 20.37 23.82
N ILE A 249 6.23 20.04 22.54
CA ILE A 249 5.35 20.41 21.42
C ILE A 249 3.96 19.81 21.60
N LEU A 250 3.88 18.52 21.96
CA LEU A 250 2.60 17.86 22.23
C LEU A 250 1.84 18.52 23.38
N ALA A 251 2.52 18.81 24.48
CA ALA A 251 1.88 19.48 25.63
C ALA A 251 1.36 20.89 25.27
N ARG A 252 2.11 21.66 24.49
CA ARG A 252 1.70 23.00 24.02
C ARG A 252 0.50 22.93 23.07
N ALA A 253 0.47 21.93 22.16
CA ALA A 253 -0.67 21.72 21.29
C ALA A 253 -1.94 21.35 22.08
N ASP A 254 -1.80 20.48 23.10
CA ASP A 254 -2.90 20.10 23.97
C ASP A 254 -3.45 21.29 24.79
N GLN A 255 -2.58 22.08 25.39
CA GLN A 255 -2.96 23.28 26.11
C GLN A 255 -3.70 24.26 25.20
N ALA A 256 -3.22 24.49 23.98
CA ALA A 256 -3.86 25.39 23.02
C ALA A 256 -5.24 24.87 22.59
N MET A 257 -5.41 23.56 22.40
CA MET A 257 -6.70 22.92 22.11
C MET A 257 -7.69 23.11 23.27
N TYR A 258 -7.23 22.91 24.51
CA TYR A 258 -8.07 23.12 25.69
C TYR A 258 -8.57 24.57 25.82
N GLU A 259 -7.72 25.53 25.50
CA GLU A 259 -8.11 26.96 25.49
C GLU A 259 -9.11 27.26 24.38
N ASP A 260 -8.95 26.70 23.18
CA ASP A 260 -9.92 26.85 22.09
C ASP A 260 -11.25 26.17 22.43
N LYS A 261 -11.22 25.01 23.08
CA LYS A 261 -12.44 24.33 23.58
C LYS A 261 -13.23 25.18 24.58
N LYS A 262 -12.53 25.81 25.51
CA LYS A 262 -13.18 26.76 26.47
C LYS A 262 -13.85 27.94 25.76
N LYS A 263 -13.13 28.57 24.81
CA LYS A 263 -13.67 29.69 24.04
C LYS A 263 -14.93 29.30 23.27
N LYS A 264 -14.93 28.15 22.60
CA LYS A 264 -16.07 27.63 21.81
C LYS A 264 -17.26 27.26 22.69
N LYS A 265 -17.03 26.85 23.94
CA LYS A 265 -18.09 26.58 24.93
C LYS A 265 -18.59 27.81 25.70
N GLY A 266 -18.02 28.99 25.48
CA GLY A 266 -18.38 30.22 26.20
C GLY A 266 -18.03 30.17 27.69
N ILE A 267 -17.06 29.34 28.08
CA ILE A 267 -16.57 29.22 29.46
C ILE A 267 -15.31 30.09 29.57
N ASN A 268 -15.41 31.20 30.28
CA ASN A 268 -14.25 32.07 30.60
C ASN A 268 -13.42 31.51 31.75
#